data_ee23d719f5762abf7e6f462a3d4d2a69
#
_entry.id   ee23d719f5762abf7e6f462a3d4d2a69
#
_cell.length_a   1.000
_cell.length_b   1.000
_cell.length_c   1.000
_cell.angle_alpha   90.00
_cell.angle_beta   90.00
_cell.angle_gamma   90.00
#
_symmetry.space_group_name_H-M   'P 1'
#
loop_
_entity.id
_entity.type
_entity.pdbx_description
1 polymer ?
#
loop_
_entity_poly.entity_id
_entity_poly.type
_entity_poly.pdbx_seq_one_letter_code
_entity_poly.pdbx_strand_id
1 'polypeptide(L)'
;MFLGRGIVSIALAVSVGSTCLAQNSNVVPIIVRVDAAHPVGQYEPRWNFFGADEPNYSYAPNGQQLLRKLSQLSSMPVYVRLHNLLTSGDGSASLKWGSTNAYSEDAAGRPIYNWEITDRIFDALHRNGVRPLVEVGFMPEVLSTHPQPYRHSFPNGQVFTGWSYPPNDYAKWAALVTAWTAHLHERYGDAEVNTWLWEVWNEPDIDYWHGTPQEYDKLYDVTAAAIQKVLPKAKIGGPEATGVTPGKSEDFLRQFLEHCAHGTNAATGGTGAPLAFISFHPKGSPKSVDGHVRMDVGHQLRAMDLGMRIVASYPEWKDTPIILGESDPEGCAACKGAQNGYRNGPLYGVSVAEATARAEELARRNGVVLQGAVTWAFEFEEQPVFAGFRELATGGKADGVSYLVDKPVLNVFRMMGMLGGQMLPVTSSGALPVDEVLRESVRGMPDVDAVATRGERHIDVMLWNYHDDDIAAPVAEIALDVDGVPTGKVHVERFLVDAQHSNAYSEWQRMGSPEHPTTQQFMKLQRAAKLEIVDRSDLAVSAEHASLNLKLERQGVMLVRLSW
;
A
#
# COMPACT_ATOMS: atom_id res chain seq x y z
N MET A 1 -72.58 54.28 -19.61
CA MET A 1 -72.56 55.27 -18.53
C MET A 1 -71.79 54.70 -17.39
N PHE A 2 -70.80 55.32 -16.97
CA PHE A 2 -69.86 55.27 -15.88
C PHE A 2 -68.41 55.03 -16.26
N LEU A 3 -67.70 56.14 -16.06
CA LEU A 3 -66.24 56.33 -16.16
C LEU A 3 -65.52 55.61 -15.02
N GLY A 4 -64.39 55.00 -15.30
CA GLY A 4 -63.47 54.48 -14.32
C GLY A 4 -62.05 55.00 -14.61
N ARG A 5 -61.53 55.75 -13.66
CA ARG A 5 -60.25 56.45 -13.67
C ARG A 5 -59.07 55.46 -13.62
N GLY A 6 -58.13 55.63 -14.52
CA GLY A 6 -56.80 54.98 -14.43
C GLY A 6 -55.93 55.66 -13.38
N ILE A 7 -55.26 54.83 -12.58
CA ILE A 7 -54.16 55.22 -11.69
C ILE A 7 -52.87 54.75 -12.31
N VAL A 8 -52.01 55.70 -12.67
CA VAL A 8 -50.63 55.42 -13.13
C VAL A 8 -49.75 55.34 -11.89
N SER A 9 -49.23 54.15 -11.59
CA SER A 9 -48.22 53.98 -10.56
C SER A 9 -46.82 54.02 -11.20
N ILE A 10 -46.07 55.05 -10.86
CA ILE A 10 -44.67 55.18 -11.25
C ILE A 10 -43.85 54.36 -10.24
N ALA A 11 -43.27 53.25 -10.69
CA ALA A 11 -42.30 52.49 -9.91
C ALA A 11 -40.90 53.07 -10.05
N LEU A 12 -40.39 53.63 -8.96
CA LEU A 12 -39.03 54.11 -8.85
C LEU A 12 -38.12 52.87 -8.63
N ALA A 13 -37.32 52.47 -9.62
CA ALA A 13 -36.32 51.44 -9.47
C ALA A 13 -35.08 52.02 -8.82
N VAL A 14 -34.87 51.70 -7.52
CA VAL A 14 -33.62 51.98 -6.83
C VAL A 14 -32.67 50.84 -7.14
N SER A 15 -31.69 51.07 -8.00
CA SER A 15 -30.56 50.14 -8.22
C SER A 15 -29.60 50.23 -7.03
N VAL A 16 -29.69 49.25 -6.12
CA VAL A 16 -28.65 49.03 -5.12
C VAL A 16 -27.49 48.33 -5.81
N GLY A 17 -26.48 49.07 -6.14
CA GLY A 17 -25.19 48.56 -6.58
C GLY A 17 -24.53 47.79 -5.43
N SER A 18 -24.59 46.45 -5.43
CA SER A 18 -23.75 45.64 -4.57
C SER A 18 -22.32 45.70 -5.05
N THR A 19 -21.51 46.61 -4.46
CA THR A 19 -20.07 46.52 -4.54
C THR A 19 -19.63 45.26 -3.80
N CYS A 20 -19.35 44.18 -4.55
CA CYS A 20 -18.63 43.03 -4.05
C CYS A 20 -17.20 43.50 -3.71
N LEU A 21 -16.98 43.84 -2.46
CA LEU A 21 -15.62 43.97 -1.93
C LEU A 21 -15.01 42.58 -1.98
N ALA A 22 -14.15 42.34 -2.96
CA ALA A 22 -13.21 41.22 -2.93
C ALA A 22 -12.40 41.35 -1.63
N GLN A 23 -12.76 40.59 -0.62
CA GLN A 23 -11.88 40.39 0.52
C GLN A 23 -10.65 39.68 -0.04
N ASN A 24 -9.57 40.40 -0.22
CA ASN A 24 -8.22 39.85 -0.27
C ASN A 24 -7.99 39.23 1.13
N SER A 25 -8.41 37.98 1.33
CA SER A 25 -7.91 37.19 2.42
C SER A 25 -6.40 37.05 2.14
N ASN A 26 -5.57 37.73 2.91
CA ASN A 26 -4.14 37.45 2.98
C ASN A 26 -4.01 36.01 3.49
N VAL A 27 -4.01 35.04 2.57
CA VAL A 27 -3.70 33.63 2.90
C VAL A 27 -2.23 33.63 3.29
N VAL A 28 -1.97 33.41 4.57
CA VAL A 28 -0.58 33.25 5.05
C VAL A 28 -0.06 31.94 4.45
N PRO A 29 1.02 31.93 3.68
CA PRO A 29 1.53 30.72 3.08
C PRO A 29 1.99 29.73 4.16
N ILE A 30 1.81 28.45 3.87
CA ILE A 30 2.37 27.35 4.66
C ILE A 30 3.88 27.38 4.47
N ILE A 31 4.63 27.39 5.56
CA ILE A 31 6.09 27.41 5.52
C ILE A 31 6.60 26.00 5.72
N VAL A 32 7.30 25.47 4.70
CA VAL A 32 8.01 24.19 4.77
C VAL A 32 9.51 24.47 4.77
N ARG A 33 10.23 24.02 5.80
CA ARG A 33 11.68 24.18 5.93
C ARG A 33 12.38 22.83 5.90
N VAL A 34 13.45 22.75 5.11
CA VAL A 34 14.32 21.58 4.97
C VAL A 34 15.74 21.98 5.34
N ASP A 35 16.33 21.24 6.28
CA ASP A 35 17.74 21.42 6.67
C ASP A 35 18.61 20.37 5.96
N ALA A 36 19.17 20.71 4.81
CA ALA A 36 20.05 19.81 4.07
C ALA A 36 21.52 19.88 4.55
N ALA A 37 21.85 20.77 5.50
CA ALA A 37 23.18 20.83 6.11
C ALA A 37 23.37 19.74 7.19
N HIS A 38 22.28 19.28 7.83
CA HIS A 38 22.33 18.39 8.98
C HIS A 38 21.46 17.13 8.80
N PRO A 39 21.85 16.19 7.91
CA PRO A 39 21.11 14.94 7.72
C PRO A 39 20.94 14.13 8.99
N VAL A 40 19.81 13.41 9.13
CA VAL A 40 19.45 12.64 10.33
C VAL A 40 19.62 11.12 10.20
N GLY A 41 20.03 10.62 9.04
CA GLY A 41 20.28 9.19 8.80
C GLY A 41 20.17 8.83 7.33
N GLN A 42 20.23 7.55 7.04
CA GLN A 42 19.97 7.03 5.68
C GLN A 42 18.47 6.96 5.46
N TYR A 43 18.04 7.30 4.24
CA TYR A 43 16.68 7.03 3.80
C TYR A 43 16.52 5.54 3.48
N GLU A 44 15.54 4.92 4.09
CA GLU A 44 15.15 3.54 3.80
C GLU A 44 13.69 3.54 3.36
N PRO A 45 13.35 3.06 2.16
CA PRO A 45 11.97 3.00 1.71
C PRO A 45 11.18 2.00 2.57
N ARG A 46 10.06 2.46 3.15
CA ARG A 46 9.12 1.61 3.91
C ARG A 46 7.95 1.14 3.05
N TRP A 47 7.79 1.73 1.88
CA TRP A 47 6.69 1.54 0.93
C TRP A 47 6.97 0.46 -0.14
N ASN A 48 8.16 -0.10 -0.20
CA ASN A 48 8.62 -1.00 -1.28
C ASN A 48 8.09 -2.44 -1.17
N PHE A 49 6.91 -2.61 -0.58
CA PHE A 49 6.21 -3.87 -0.44
C PHE A 49 4.81 -3.78 -1.07
N PHE A 50 4.45 -4.76 -1.89
CA PHE A 50 3.16 -4.84 -2.57
C PHE A 50 2.56 -6.23 -2.40
N GLY A 51 1.23 -6.36 -2.52
CA GLY A 51 0.59 -7.65 -2.35
C GLY A 51 -0.69 -7.82 -3.17
N ALA A 52 -1.11 -9.08 -3.35
CA ALA A 52 -2.34 -9.46 -4.04
C ALA A 52 -2.89 -10.81 -3.57
N ASP A 53 -4.21 -10.95 -3.65
CA ASP A 53 -4.91 -12.23 -3.40
C ASP A 53 -4.64 -13.26 -4.52
N GLU A 54 -4.35 -12.78 -5.75
CA GLU A 54 -4.36 -13.55 -6.98
C GLU A 54 -2.93 -13.84 -7.49
N PRO A 55 -2.24 -14.87 -6.98
CA PRO A 55 -0.86 -15.16 -7.36
C PRO A 55 -0.73 -15.52 -8.85
N ASN A 56 -1.80 -16.04 -9.46
CA ASN A 56 -1.82 -16.44 -10.86
C ASN A 56 -1.84 -15.25 -11.82
N TYR A 57 -2.16 -14.01 -11.36
CA TYR A 57 -1.98 -12.81 -12.17
C TYR A 57 -0.51 -12.45 -12.38
N SER A 58 0.40 -12.88 -11.51
CA SER A 58 1.84 -12.58 -11.63
C SER A 58 2.45 -12.99 -12.98
N TYR A 59 1.96 -14.07 -13.59
CA TYR A 59 2.42 -14.54 -14.90
C TYR A 59 1.51 -14.15 -16.07
N ALA A 60 0.41 -13.46 -15.81
CA ALA A 60 -0.43 -12.88 -16.86
C ALA A 60 0.28 -11.69 -17.55
N PRO A 61 -0.10 -11.33 -18.79
CA PRO A 61 0.59 -10.26 -19.53
C PRO A 61 0.64 -8.91 -18.82
N ASN A 62 -0.44 -8.48 -18.17
CA ASN A 62 -0.48 -7.22 -17.43
C ASN A 62 0.26 -7.34 -16.10
N GLY A 63 0.11 -8.45 -15.38
CA GLY A 63 0.84 -8.72 -14.15
C GLY A 63 2.36 -8.67 -14.35
N GLN A 64 2.89 -9.30 -15.41
CA GLN A 64 4.33 -9.21 -15.73
C GLN A 64 4.76 -7.79 -16.10
N GLN A 65 3.91 -7.01 -16.77
CA GLN A 65 4.19 -5.60 -17.04
C GLN A 65 4.25 -4.80 -15.73
N LEU A 66 3.32 -5.05 -14.80
CA LEU A 66 3.30 -4.37 -13.51
C LEU A 66 4.52 -4.75 -12.66
N LEU A 67 4.86 -6.03 -12.54
CA LEU A 67 6.06 -6.49 -11.81
C LEU A 67 7.34 -5.78 -12.29
N ARG A 68 7.53 -5.67 -13.61
CA ARG A 68 8.68 -4.90 -14.17
C ARG A 68 8.65 -3.43 -13.75
N LYS A 69 7.48 -2.80 -13.72
CA LYS A 69 7.35 -1.40 -13.28
C LYS A 69 7.66 -1.26 -11.79
N LEU A 70 7.21 -2.21 -10.96
CA LEU A 70 7.48 -2.21 -9.53
C LEU A 70 8.97 -2.35 -9.23
N SER A 71 9.67 -3.26 -9.90
CA SER A 71 11.12 -3.43 -9.70
C SER A 71 11.95 -2.21 -10.11
N GLN A 72 11.39 -1.32 -10.93
CA GLN A 72 12.04 -0.10 -11.40
C GLN A 72 11.72 1.13 -10.54
N LEU A 73 10.88 1.01 -9.52
CA LEU A 73 10.50 2.13 -8.66
C LEU A 73 11.67 2.60 -7.79
N SER A 74 12.55 1.70 -7.39
CA SER A 74 13.66 2.00 -6.48
C SER A 74 14.91 1.20 -6.83
N SER A 75 16.08 1.69 -6.44
CA SER A 75 17.32 0.91 -6.43
C SER A 75 17.36 -0.13 -5.30
N MET A 76 16.50 0.02 -4.30
CA MET A 76 16.32 -0.95 -3.21
C MET A 76 15.37 -2.07 -3.65
N PRO A 77 15.51 -3.29 -3.09
CA PRO A 77 14.64 -4.40 -3.44
C PRO A 77 13.16 -4.09 -3.19
N VAL A 78 12.32 -4.48 -4.14
CA VAL A 78 10.86 -4.45 -3.99
C VAL A 78 10.38 -5.86 -3.68
N TYR A 79 9.51 -5.99 -2.69
CA TYR A 79 8.91 -7.25 -2.25
C TYR A 79 7.47 -7.38 -2.72
N VAL A 80 7.08 -8.61 -3.04
CA VAL A 80 5.70 -8.94 -3.42
C VAL A 80 5.20 -10.10 -2.56
N ARG A 81 4.11 -9.86 -1.83
CA ARG A 81 3.38 -10.81 -1.00
C ARG A 81 2.17 -11.35 -1.78
N LEU A 82 1.98 -12.66 -1.80
CA LEU A 82 0.88 -13.28 -2.55
C LEU A 82 0.19 -14.32 -1.70
N HIS A 83 -1.16 -14.29 -1.69
CA HIS A 83 -1.97 -15.36 -1.10
C HIS A 83 -1.98 -16.62 -1.96
N ASN A 84 -2.59 -17.68 -1.44
CA ASN A 84 -2.95 -18.90 -2.19
C ASN A 84 -1.78 -19.71 -2.78
N LEU A 85 -0.56 -19.59 -2.25
CA LEU A 85 0.61 -20.28 -2.81
C LEU A 85 0.58 -21.81 -2.65
N LEU A 86 -0.25 -22.34 -1.74
CA LEU A 86 -0.45 -23.79 -1.55
C LEU A 86 -1.91 -24.22 -1.74
N THR A 87 -2.79 -23.34 -2.15
CA THR A 87 -4.21 -23.61 -2.38
C THR A 87 -4.40 -24.58 -3.54
N SER A 88 -5.23 -25.60 -3.38
CA SER A 88 -5.60 -26.55 -4.45
C SER A 88 -6.40 -25.87 -5.55
N GLY A 89 -6.11 -26.22 -6.80
CA GLY A 89 -6.80 -25.70 -7.99
C GLY A 89 -5.96 -25.85 -9.25
N ASP A 90 -6.45 -25.32 -10.36
CA ASP A 90 -5.85 -25.48 -11.70
C ASP A 90 -4.94 -24.33 -12.15
N GLY A 91 -4.72 -23.35 -11.28
CA GLY A 91 -3.94 -22.15 -11.61
C GLY A 91 -4.69 -21.12 -12.45
N SER A 92 -5.99 -21.26 -12.63
CA SER A 92 -6.83 -20.24 -13.24
C SER A 92 -6.91 -19.02 -12.33
N ALA A 93 -6.59 -17.85 -12.89
CA ALA A 93 -6.72 -16.59 -12.19
C ALA A 93 -8.19 -16.16 -12.15
N SER A 94 -8.67 -15.73 -11.00
CA SER A 94 -9.98 -15.08 -10.85
C SER A 94 -9.97 -14.13 -9.66
N LEU A 95 -10.96 -13.25 -9.61
CA LEU A 95 -11.08 -12.24 -8.57
C LEU A 95 -11.10 -12.88 -7.17
N LYS A 96 -10.19 -12.47 -6.30
CA LYS A 96 -10.00 -12.96 -4.92
C LYS A 96 -9.62 -14.44 -4.81
N TRP A 97 -9.16 -15.04 -5.90
CA TRP A 97 -8.82 -16.46 -5.95
C TRP A 97 -7.46 -16.68 -6.61
N GLY A 98 -6.76 -17.66 -6.11
CA GLY A 98 -5.59 -18.22 -6.74
C GLY A 98 -5.38 -19.66 -6.31
N SER A 99 -4.55 -20.40 -7.05
CA SER A 99 -4.28 -21.78 -6.76
C SER A 99 -2.99 -22.27 -7.43
N THR A 100 -2.41 -23.32 -6.87
CA THR A 100 -1.15 -23.88 -7.38
C THR A 100 -1.21 -25.39 -7.57
N ASN A 101 -2.14 -26.05 -6.88
CA ASN A 101 -2.23 -27.52 -6.83
C ASN A 101 -0.91 -28.21 -6.47
N ALA A 102 -0.12 -27.56 -5.61
CA ALA A 102 1.21 -28.02 -5.22
C ALA A 102 1.22 -29.39 -4.53
N TYR A 103 0.09 -29.78 -3.95
CA TYR A 103 -0.07 -31.02 -3.18
C TYR A 103 -1.36 -31.76 -3.53
N SER A 104 -1.21 -33.05 -3.77
CA SER A 104 -2.30 -34.01 -3.85
C SER A 104 -1.88 -35.37 -3.26
N GLU A 105 -2.79 -36.33 -3.19
CA GLU A 105 -2.49 -37.67 -2.72
C GLU A 105 -2.97 -38.74 -3.72
N ASP A 106 -2.25 -39.84 -3.81
CA ASP A 106 -2.70 -40.99 -4.58
C ASP A 106 -3.77 -41.80 -3.80
N ALA A 107 -4.29 -42.85 -4.41
CA ALA A 107 -5.32 -43.71 -3.81
C ALA A 107 -4.87 -44.41 -2.51
N ALA A 108 -3.56 -44.45 -2.24
CA ALA A 108 -2.99 -45.00 -1.00
C ALA A 108 -2.66 -43.91 0.03
N GLY A 109 -3.03 -42.64 -0.22
CA GLY A 109 -2.75 -41.51 0.65
C GLY A 109 -1.28 -41.07 0.65
N ARG A 110 -0.51 -41.41 -0.40
CA ARG A 110 0.89 -40.99 -0.53
C ARG A 110 0.97 -39.64 -1.21
N PRO A 111 1.82 -38.72 -0.71
CA PRO A 111 1.99 -37.41 -1.27
C PRO A 111 2.40 -37.41 -2.75
N ILE A 112 1.79 -36.52 -3.52
CA ILE A 112 2.18 -36.18 -4.89
C ILE A 112 2.41 -34.65 -4.91
N TYR A 113 3.64 -34.23 -5.24
CA TYR A 113 4.01 -32.84 -5.36
C TYR A 113 4.01 -32.42 -6.82
N ASN A 114 3.44 -31.26 -7.14
CA ASN A 114 3.46 -30.64 -8.45
C ASN A 114 3.82 -29.15 -8.34
N TRP A 115 4.98 -28.78 -8.84
CA TRP A 115 5.51 -27.43 -8.73
C TRP A 115 5.26 -26.55 -9.96
N GLU A 116 4.59 -27.05 -10.99
CA GLU A 116 4.43 -26.36 -12.27
C GLU A 116 3.86 -24.96 -12.13
N ILE A 117 2.79 -24.79 -11.34
CA ILE A 117 2.13 -23.48 -11.19
C ILE A 117 2.91 -22.60 -10.21
N THR A 118 3.43 -23.15 -9.11
CA THR A 118 4.30 -22.39 -8.20
C THR A 118 5.54 -21.89 -8.93
N ASP A 119 6.16 -22.69 -9.78
CA ASP A 119 7.28 -22.27 -10.60
C ASP A 119 6.94 -21.10 -11.51
N ARG A 120 5.77 -21.13 -12.15
CA ARG A 120 5.33 -20.00 -13.00
C ARG A 120 5.21 -18.70 -12.21
N ILE A 121 4.71 -18.77 -10.96
CA ILE A 121 4.56 -17.60 -10.08
C ILE A 121 5.95 -17.07 -9.70
N PHE A 122 6.80 -17.92 -9.09
CA PHE A 122 8.11 -17.49 -8.60
C PHE A 122 9.06 -17.09 -9.74
N ASP A 123 9.00 -17.78 -10.90
CA ASP A 123 9.72 -17.37 -12.10
C ASP A 123 9.28 -15.99 -12.60
N ALA A 124 7.98 -15.67 -12.50
CA ALA A 124 7.50 -14.34 -12.90
C ALA A 124 8.06 -13.25 -11.96
N LEU A 125 8.07 -13.49 -10.65
CA LEU A 125 8.67 -12.57 -9.68
C LEU A 125 10.18 -12.41 -9.94
N HIS A 126 10.90 -13.50 -9.97
CA HIS A 126 12.36 -13.50 -10.14
C HIS A 126 12.81 -12.84 -11.46
N ARG A 127 12.19 -13.22 -12.61
CA ARG A 127 12.51 -12.63 -13.93
C ARG A 127 12.23 -11.14 -14.03
N ASN A 128 11.26 -10.64 -13.27
CA ASN A 128 10.92 -9.22 -13.25
C ASN A 128 11.64 -8.44 -12.15
N GLY A 129 12.57 -9.08 -11.40
CA GLY A 129 13.45 -8.42 -10.44
C GLY A 129 12.80 -8.00 -9.13
N VAL A 130 11.68 -8.64 -8.74
CA VAL A 130 11.04 -8.44 -7.43
C VAL A 130 11.27 -9.66 -6.55
N ARG A 131 11.30 -9.45 -5.23
CA ARG A 131 11.52 -10.50 -4.24
C ARG A 131 10.22 -10.99 -3.63
N PRO A 132 10.06 -12.29 -3.40
CA PRO A 132 8.92 -12.81 -2.65
C PRO A 132 8.99 -12.42 -1.16
N LEU A 133 7.84 -12.01 -0.60
CA LEU A 133 7.47 -12.24 0.77
C LEU A 133 6.54 -13.45 0.72
N VAL A 134 7.05 -14.63 1.10
CA VAL A 134 6.41 -15.91 0.85
C VAL A 134 5.41 -16.20 1.95
N GLU A 135 4.12 -16.09 1.65
CA GLU A 135 3.05 -16.53 2.55
C GLU A 135 2.82 -18.03 2.39
N VAL A 136 3.09 -18.80 3.45
CA VAL A 136 2.88 -20.25 3.47
C VAL A 136 1.42 -20.56 3.80
N GLY A 137 0.60 -20.64 2.76
CA GLY A 137 -0.85 -20.83 2.84
C GLY A 137 -1.52 -20.82 1.44
N PHE A 138 -2.81 -21.10 1.31
CA PHE A 138 -3.62 -21.67 2.37
C PHE A 138 -3.47 -23.20 2.38
N MET A 139 -4.27 -23.90 3.22
CA MET A 139 -4.19 -25.35 3.33
C MET A 139 -4.57 -26.03 1.99
N PRO A 140 -3.81 -27.00 1.48
CA PRO A 140 -4.28 -27.85 0.38
C PRO A 140 -5.55 -28.61 0.78
N GLU A 141 -6.50 -28.74 -0.14
CA GLU A 141 -7.80 -29.36 0.12
C GLU A 141 -7.69 -30.73 0.84
N VAL A 142 -6.84 -31.61 0.34
CA VAL A 142 -6.71 -32.97 0.90
C VAL A 142 -6.05 -33.03 2.28
N LEU A 143 -5.34 -31.95 2.69
CA LEU A 143 -4.77 -31.81 4.03
C LEU A 143 -5.69 -31.07 5.00
N SER A 144 -6.75 -30.41 4.52
CA SER A 144 -7.67 -29.70 5.38
C SER A 144 -8.49 -30.65 6.25
N THR A 145 -8.67 -30.30 7.54
CA THR A 145 -9.61 -31.02 8.43
C THR A 145 -11.06 -30.82 8.01
N HIS A 146 -11.33 -29.87 7.12
CA HIS A 146 -12.68 -29.59 6.62
C HIS A 146 -12.67 -29.47 5.09
N PRO A 147 -13.63 -30.11 4.38
CA PRO A 147 -13.61 -30.21 2.92
C PRO A 147 -14.06 -28.92 2.19
N GLN A 148 -14.62 -27.95 2.91
CA GLN A 148 -15.10 -26.72 2.31
C GLN A 148 -14.06 -25.62 2.38
N PRO A 149 -13.80 -24.87 1.29
CA PRO A 149 -12.96 -23.71 1.33
C PRO A 149 -13.66 -22.56 2.06
N TYR A 150 -12.88 -21.59 2.54
CA TYR A 150 -13.40 -20.35 3.08
C TYR A 150 -14.17 -19.56 2.01
N ARG A 151 -15.28 -18.94 2.41
CA ARG A 151 -16.12 -18.16 1.51
C ARG A 151 -16.27 -16.74 1.99
N HIS A 152 -15.89 -15.78 1.16
CA HIS A 152 -16.30 -14.40 1.32
C HIS A 152 -17.72 -14.17 0.83
N SER A 153 -18.47 -13.32 1.53
CA SER A 153 -19.77 -12.80 1.05
C SER A 153 -19.62 -11.58 0.13
N PHE A 154 -18.41 -11.12 -0.10
CA PHE A 154 -18.06 -9.95 -0.90
C PHE A 154 -16.98 -10.33 -1.94
N PRO A 155 -16.81 -9.56 -3.05
CA PRO A 155 -17.51 -8.31 -3.39
C PRO A 155 -18.93 -8.50 -3.89
N ASN A 156 -19.25 -9.61 -4.55
CA ASN A 156 -20.55 -9.86 -5.18
C ASN A 156 -20.96 -11.32 -4.97
N GLY A 157 -21.46 -11.66 -3.78
CA GLY A 157 -21.87 -13.02 -3.47
C GLY A 157 -20.73 -13.88 -2.92
N GLN A 158 -20.68 -15.15 -3.28
CA GLN A 158 -19.73 -16.08 -2.68
C GLN A 158 -18.45 -16.19 -3.51
N VAL A 159 -17.34 -15.72 -2.95
CA VAL A 159 -16.00 -15.92 -3.49
C VAL A 159 -15.23 -16.86 -2.57
N PHE A 160 -14.57 -17.86 -3.13
CA PHE A 160 -13.76 -18.81 -2.38
C PHE A 160 -12.31 -18.32 -2.31
N THR A 161 -11.63 -18.57 -1.18
CA THR A 161 -10.25 -18.10 -0.95
C THR A 161 -9.35 -19.17 -0.35
N GLY A 162 -9.53 -20.42 -0.66
CA GLY A 162 -8.73 -21.51 -0.12
C GLY A 162 -9.28 -22.13 1.17
N TRP A 163 -8.60 -23.15 1.68
CA TRP A 163 -9.02 -23.90 2.85
C TRP A 163 -8.37 -23.34 4.10
N SER A 164 -9.17 -22.89 5.04
CA SER A 164 -8.76 -22.14 6.24
C SER A 164 -8.81 -22.95 7.53
N TYR A 165 -8.73 -24.26 7.44
CA TYR A 165 -8.75 -25.19 8.59
C TYR A 165 -7.36 -25.77 8.86
N PRO A 166 -7.10 -26.22 10.12
CA PRO A 166 -5.86 -26.91 10.45
C PRO A 166 -5.60 -28.14 9.57
N PRO A 167 -4.33 -28.55 9.40
CA PRO A 167 -4.03 -29.77 8.67
C PRO A 167 -4.53 -31.02 9.45
N ASN A 168 -5.09 -31.99 8.73
CA ASN A 168 -5.47 -33.27 9.28
C ASN A 168 -4.25 -34.14 9.67
N ASP A 169 -3.07 -33.82 9.11
CA ASP A 169 -1.81 -34.49 9.41
C ASP A 169 -0.65 -33.46 9.35
N TYR A 170 -0.15 -33.05 10.51
CA TYR A 170 0.96 -32.12 10.63
C TYR A 170 2.29 -32.66 10.09
N ALA A 171 2.49 -33.98 10.06
CA ALA A 171 3.69 -34.57 9.47
C ALA A 171 3.67 -34.45 7.93
N LYS A 172 2.52 -34.63 7.31
CA LYS A 172 2.33 -34.40 5.87
C LYS A 172 2.48 -32.91 5.52
N TRP A 173 1.93 -32.01 6.35
CA TRP A 173 2.13 -30.57 6.18
C TRP A 173 3.62 -30.19 6.25
N ALA A 174 4.33 -30.66 7.27
CA ALA A 174 5.78 -30.43 7.40
C ALA A 174 6.57 -30.98 6.20
N ALA A 175 6.18 -32.16 5.71
CA ALA A 175 6.80 -32.76 4.53
C ALA A 175 6.56 -31.95 3.26
N LEU A 176 5.34 -31.43 3.05
CA LEU A 176 5.00 -30.54 1.94
C LEU A 176 5.87 -29.27 2.00
N VAL A 177 5.87 -28.56 3.15
CA VAL A 177 6.63 -27.31 3.30
C VAL A 177 8.13 -27.56 3.11
N THR A 178 8.67 -28.64 3.66
CA THR A 178 10.08 -29.02 3.46
C THR A 178 10.39 -29.27 1.98
N ALA A 179 9.55 -30.05 1.29
CA ALA A 179 9.74 -30.39 -0.12
C ALA A 179 9.64 -29.16 -1.01
N TRP A 180 8.66 -28.27 -0.75
CA TRP A 180 8.50 -27.03 -1.48
C TRP A 180 9.68 -26.07 -1.27
N THR A 181 10.11 -25.89 -0.02
CA THR A 181 11.28 -25.06 0.29
C THR A 181 12.55 -25.61 -0.37
N ALA A 182 12.75 -26.93 -0.37
CA ALA A 182 13.89 -27.57 -1.04
C ALA A 182 13.84 -27.37 -2.55
N HIS A 183 12.66 -27.49 -3.18
CA HIS A 183 12.47 -27.20 -4.59
C HIS A 183 12.80 -25.75 -4.96
N LEU A 184 12.31 -24.78 -4.19
CA LEU A 184 12.59 -23.37 -4.39
C LEU A 184 14.10 -23.07 -4.22
N HIS A 185 14.71 -23.68 -3.20
CA HIS A 185 16.15 -23.57 -2.96
C HIS A 185 16.99 -24.16 -4.11
N GLU A 186 16.64 -25.35 -4.61
CA GLU A 186 17.30 -25.96 -5.74
C GLU A 186 17.17 -25.12 -7.01
N ARG A 187 15.99 -24.52 -7.24
CA ARG A 187 15.67 -23.75 -8.44
C ARG A 187 16.35 -22.37 -8.48
N TYR A 188 16.37 -21.64 -7.36
CA TYR A 188 16.84 -20.24 -7.33
C TYR A 188 18.20 -20.06 -6.64
N GLY A 189 18.64 -21.03 -5.87
CA GLY A 189 19.93 -21.05 -5.17
C GLY A 189 19.99 -20.23 -3.89
N ASP A 190 21.01 -20.46 -3.08
CA ASP A 190 21.23 -19.83 -1.78
C ASP A 190 21.22 -18.29 -1.82
N ALA A 191 21.90 -17.72 -2.81
CA ALA A 191 22.08 -16.27 -2.90
C ALA A 191 20.75 -15.53 -3.07
N GLU A 192 19.80 -16.14 -3.77
CA GLU A 192 18.47 -15.56 -4.02
C GLU A 192 17.53 -15.86 -2.83
N VAL A 193 17.34 -17.12 -2.47
CA VAL A 193 16.31 -17.54 -1.50
C VAL A 193 16.59 -16.98 -0.09
N ASN A 194 17.86 -16.76 0.29
CA ASN A 194 18.21 -16.13 1.57
C ASN A 194 17.88 -14.63 1.62
N THR A 195 17.50 -14.01 0.51
CA THR A 195 16.99 -12.63 0.49
C THR A 195 15.50 -12.55 0.71
N TRP A 196 14.78 -13.66 0.59
CA TRP A 196 13.33 -13.71 0.75
C TRP A 196 12.90 -13.60 2.20
N LEU A 197 11.66 -13.16 2.39
CA LEU A 197 10.97 -13.16 3.67
C LEU A 197 9.92 -14.28 3.64
N TRP A 198 9.67 -14.92 4.76
CA TRP A 198 8.73 -16.01 4.90
C TRP A 198 7.75 -15.70 6.00
N GLU A 199 6.48 -15.96 5.78
CA GLU A 199 5.45 -15.82 6.80
C GLU A 199 4.50 -17.00 6.79
N VAL A 200 3.77 -17.19 7.87
CA VAL A 200 2.86 -18.32 8.02
C VAL A 200 1.45 -17.78 8.06
N TRP A 201 0.68 -18.10 7.00
CA TRP A 201 -0.74 -17.81 6.92
C TRP A 201 -1.11 -16.35 6.68
N ASN A 202 -2.43 -16.05 6.67
CA ASN A 202 -3.03 -14.72 6.56
C ASN A 202 -4.17 -14.57 7.55
N GLU A 203 -4.20 -13.48 8.32
CA GLU A 203 -5.28 -13.07 9.23
C GLU A 203 -5.85 -14.23 10.08
N PRO A 204 -5.02 -14.94 10.87
CA PRO A 204 -5.45 -16.12 11.61
C PRO A 204 -6.35 -15.81 12.82
N ASP A 205 -6.59 -14.53 13.10
CA ASP A 205 -7.51 -14.05 14.13
C ASP A 205 -8.96 -13.88 13.63
N ILE A 206 -9.23 -14.09 12.33
CA ILE A 206 -10.57 -14.06 11.72
C ILE A 206 -10.85 -15.36 10.95
N ASP A 207 -11.90 -15.37 10.11
CA ASP A 207 -12.37 -16.58 9.41
C ASP A 207 -11.43 -17.15 8.33
N TYR A 208 -10.27 -16.50 8.10
CA TYR A 208 -9.18 -17.14 7.36
C TYR A 208 -8.52 -18.29 8.13
N TRP A 209 -8.81 -18.44 9.43
CA TRP A 209 -8.38 -19.54 10.27
C TRP A 209 -9.51 -20.04 11.17
N HIS A 210 -9.93 -21.29 11.01
CA HIS A 210 -10.97 -21.96 11.79
C HIS A 210 -10.40 -22.89 12.87
N GLY A 211 -9.12 -22.78 13.20
CA GLY A 211 -8.51 -23.39 14.37
C GLY A 211 -8.50 -22.46 15.57
N THR A 212 -8.05 -22.98 16.71
CA THR A 212 -7.75 -22.17 17.89
C THR A 212 -6.45 -21.38 17.71
N PRO A 213 -6.18 -20.33 18.51
CA PRO A 213 -4.87 -19.67 18.52
C PRO A 213 -3.70 -20.65 18.79
N GLN A 214 -3.88 -21.64 19.67
CA GLN A 214 -2.86 -22.65 19.98
C GLN A 214 -2.62 -23.62 18.81
N GLU A 215 -3.64 -23.90 18.01
CA GLU A 215 -3.46 -24.67 16.75
C GLU A 215 -2.74 -23.83 15.70
N TYR A 216 -2.92 -22.51 15.70
CA TYR A 216 -2.12 -21.62 14.86
C TYR A 216 -0.65 -21.60 15.31
N ASP A 217 -0.36 -21.48 16.61
CA ASP A 217 1.00 -21.58 17.15
C ASP A 217 1.68 -22.88 16.71
N LYS A 218 0.97 -23.99 16.79
CA LYS A 218 1.47 -25.29 16.32
C LYS A 218 1.72 -25.28 14.81
N LEU A 219 0.85 -24.69 14.01
CA LEU A 219 1.05 -24.54 12.57
C LEU A 219 2.30 -23.72 12.28
N TYR A 220 2.48 -22.61 12.99
CA TYR A 220 3.65 -21.74 12.88
C TYR A 220 4.94 -22.51 13.21
N ASP A 221 5.00 -23.16 14.34
CA ASP A 221 6.16 -23.94 14.81
C ASP A 221 6.58 -25.00 13.79
N VAL A 222 5.61 -25.80 13.32
CA VAL A 222 5.85 -26.89 12.37
C VAL A 222 6.31 -26.35 11.02
N THR A 223 5.70 -25.25 10.56
CA THR A 223 6.06 -24.58 9.31
C THR A 223 7.45 -23.97 9.38
N ALA A 224 7.75 -23.24 10.44
CA ALA A 224 9.04 -22.63 10.65
C ALA A 224 10.17 -23.69 10.72
N ALA A 225 9.95 -24.78 11.46
CA ALA A 225 10.92 -25.86 11.54
C ALA A 225 11.13 -26.57 10.18
N ALA A 226 10.06 -26.73 9.39
CA ALA A 226 10.14 -27.32 8.06
C ALA A 226 10.96 -26.44 7.08
N ILE A 227 10.77 -25.12 7.11
CA ILE A 227 11.55 -24.18 6.31
C ILE A 227 13.01 -24.19 6.77
N GLN A 228 13.28 -24.04 8.08
CA GLN A 228 14.64 -23.98 8.62
C GLN A 228 15.43 -25.27 8.44
N LYS A 229 14.78 -26.41 8.30
CA LYS A 229 15.43 -27.68 7.95
C LYS A 229 16.17 -27.60 6.61
N VAL A 230 15.68 -26.80 5.67
CA VAL A 230 16.27 -26.58 4.33
C VAL A 230 17.09 -25.28 4.31
N LEU A 231 16.55 -24.22 4.88
CA LEU A 231 17.11 -22.88 4.91
C LEU A 231 17.32 -22.42 6.37
N PRO A 232 18.44 -22.81 7.01
CA PRO A 232 18.66 -22.51 8.44
C PRO A 232 18.71 -21.02 8.78
N LYS A 233 18.89 -20.14 7.76
CA LYS A 233 18.94 -18.68 7.90
C LYS A 233 17.68 -17.96 7.40
N ALA A 234 16.61 -18.72 7.08
CA ALA A 234 15.37 -18.14 6.61
C ALA A 234 14.83 -17.11 7.62
N LYS A 235 14.41 -15.95 7.11
CA LYS A 235 13.76 -14.90 7.89
C LYS A 235 12.26 -15.19 7.93
N ILE A 236 11.81 -15.81 9.01
CA ILE A 236 10.42 -16.23 9.20
C ILE A 236 9.75 -15.26 10.17
N GLY A 237 8.57 -14.77 9.83
CA GLY A 237 7.78 -13.82 10.61
C GLY A 237 6.30 -14.15 10.64
N GLY A 238 5.55 -13.29 11.25
CA GLY A 238 4.11 -13.38 11.46
C GLY A 238 3.62 -12.49 12.61
N PRO A 239 2.38 -12.63 13.06
CA PRO A 239 1.38 -13.62 12.64
C PRO A 239 0.47 -13.16 11.50
N GLU A 240 0.69 -12.00 10.87
CA GLU A 240 -0.21 -11.42 9.87
C GLU A 240 -1.65 -11.24 10.41
N ALA A 241 -1.76 -10.81 11.67
CA ALA A 241 -3.05 -10.57 12.30
C ALA A 241 -3.77 -9.37 11.64
N THR A 242 -5.10 -9.34 11.72
CA THR A 242 -5.88 -8.17 11.28
C THR A 242 -5.46 -6.89 12.01
N GLY A 243 -5.96 -5.74 11.60
CA GLY A 243 -5.65 -4.45 12.22
C GLY A 243 -5.81 -4.49 13.73
N VAL A 244 -4.73 -4.24 14.46
CA VAL A 244 -4.70 -4.35 15.91
C VAL A 244 -5.63 -3.32 16.53
N THR A 245 -6.75 -3.82 17.08
CA THR A 245 -7.72 -3.03 17.82
C THR A 245 -7.98 -3.69 19.17
N PRO A 246 -8.39 -2.93 20.20
CA PRO A 246 -8.70 -3.51 21.51
C PRO A 246 -9.66 -4.70 21.41
N GLY A 247 -9.29 -5.82 22.02
CA GLY A 247 -10.04 -7.07 22.00
C GLY A 247 -9.35 -8.17 21.20
N LYS A 248 -10.10 -8.89 20.37
CA LYS A 248 -9.65 -10.16 19.75
C LYS A 248 -8.31 -10.09 19.02
N SER A 249 -8.09 -9.07 18.19
CA SER A 249 -6.84 -8.94 17.42
C SER A 249 -5.66 -8.53 18.30
N GLU A 250 -5.88 -7.67 19.31
CA GLU A 250 -4.87 -7.35 20.32
C GLU A 250 -4.48 -8.60 21.12
N ASP A 251 -5.47 -9.34 21.63
CA ASP A 251 -5.25 -10.55 22.40
C ASP A 251 -4.50 -11.60 21.59
N PHE A 252 -4.85 -11.76 20.31
CA PHE A 252 -4.18 -12.71 19.41
C PHE A 252 -2.71 -12.34 19.19
N LEU A 253 -2.40 -11.06 18.89
CA LEU A 253 -1.03 -10.62 18.70
C LEU A 253 -0.18 -10.83 19.98
N ARG A 254 -0.73 -10.48 21.15
CA ARG A 254 -0.03 -10.70 22.44
C ARG A 254 0.22 -12.17 22.71
N GLN A 255 -0.78 -13.01 22.49
CA GLN A 255 -0.67 -14.45 22.70
C GLN A 255 0.39 -15.07 21.76
N PHE A 256 0.45 -14.65 20.49
CA PHE A 256 1.45 -15.14 19.56
C PHE A 256 2.88 -14.67 19.94
N LEU A 257 3.05 -13.42 20.34
CA LEU A 257 4.36 -12.91 20.80
C LEU A 257 4.84 -13.63 22.05
N GLU A 258 3.94 -13.92 22.99
CA GLU A 258 4.22 -14.70 24.20
C GLU A 258 4.61 -16.14 23.85
N HIS A 259 3.89 -16.77 22.90
CA HIS A 259 4.24 -18.10 22.42
C HIS A 259 5.64 -18.14 21.80
N CYS A 260 5.95 -17.18 20.91
CA CYS A 260 7.26 -17.11 20.27
C CYS A 260 8.41 -16.84 21.27
N ALA A 261 8.15 -16.14 22.39
CA ALA A 261 9.14 -15.89 23.41
C ALA A 261 9.30 -17.08 24.39
N HIS A 262 8.20 -17.59 24.90
CA HIS A 262 8.18 -18.46 26.11
C HIS A 262 7.37 -19.74 25.95
N GLY A 263 6.58 -19.88 24.87
CA GLY A 263 5.73 -21.06 24.63
C GLY A 263 6.54 -22.32 24.37
N THR A 264 5.90 -23.46 24.51
CA THR A 264 6.50 -24.74 24.11
C THR A 264 6.36 -24.90 22.60
N ASN A 265 7.49 -25.00 21.91
CA ASN A 265 7.52 -25.22 20.47
C ASN A 265 7.05 -26.64 20.10
N ALA A 266 5.97 -26.74 19.36
CA ALA A 266 5.33 -28.01 19.01
C ALA A 266 6.18 -28.87 18.05
N ALA A 267 7.11 -28.29 17.30
CA ALA A 267 7.97 -29.03 16.38
C ALA A 267 9.25 -29.57 17.04
N THR A 268 9.81 -28.83 18.00
CA THR A 268 11.12 -29.14 18.61
C THR A 268 11.02 -29.61 20.05
N GLY A 269 9.93 -29.31 20.75
CA GLY A 269 9.78 -29.50 22.19
C GLY A 269 10.58 -28.50 23.03
N GLY A 270 11.27 -27.57 22.41
CA GLY A 270 12.01 -26.48 23.06
C GLY A 270 11.11 -25.31 23.47
N THR A 271 11.74 -24.22 23.93
CA THR A 271 11.06 -22.98 24.29
C THR A 271 11.13 -21.98 23.14
N GLY A 272 9.98 -21.36 22.82
CA GLY A 272 9.85 -20.30 21.85
C GLY A 272 9.91 -20.75 20.38
N ALA A 273 9.63 -19.83 19.48
CA ALA A 273 9.68 -20.03 18.05
C ALA A 273 10.52 -18.94 17.37
N PRO A 274 11.14 -19.19 16.21
CA PRO A 274 11.88 -18.16 15.48
C PRO A 274 10.94 -17.06 15.00
N LEU A 275 11.33 -15.79 15.18
CA LEU A 275 10.55 -14.63 14.76
C LEU A 275 11.50 -13.54 14.28
N ALA A 276 11.70 -13.45 12.97
CA ALA A 276 12.63 -12.51 12.34
C ALA A 276 11.98 -11.15 12.02
N PHE A 277 10.66 -11.09 11.92
CA PHE A 277 9.85 -9.89 11.83
C PHE A 277 8.46 -10.14 12.39
N ILE A 278 7.80 -9.08 12.82
CA ILE A 278 6.44 -9.10 13.35
C ILE A 278 5.52 -8.42 12.35
N SER A 279 4.32 -8.97 12.12
CA SER A 279 3.42 -8.43 11.11
C SER A 279 1.96 -8.38 11.56
N PHE A 280 1.26 -7.35 11.09
CA PHE A 280 -0.18 -7.15 11.27
C PHE A 280 -0.72 -6.17 10.20
N HIS A 281 -2.06 -6.10 10.02
CA HIS A 281 -2.72 -5.43 8.89
C HIS A 281 -3.49 -4.17 9.33
N PRO A 282 -2.86 -3.00 9.49
CA PRO A 282 -3.59 -1.79 9.83
C PRO A 282 -4.42 -1.31 8.63
N LYS A 283 -5.73 -1.29 8.79
CA LYS A 283 -6.69 -0.83 7.79
C LYS A 283 -7.38 0.45 8.23
N GLY A 284 -7.67 1.33 7.27
CA GLY A 284 -8.56 2.46 7.46
C GLY A 284 -10.05 2.07 7.39
N SER A 285 -10.93 3.06 7.39
CA SER A 285 -12.37 2.85 7.35
C SER A 285 -13.10 3.95 6.57
N PRO A 286 -12.89 4.06 5.25
CA PRO A 286 -13.53 5.08 4.43
C PRO A 286 -15.05 4.92 4.40
N LYS A 287 -15.76 6.03 4.29
CA LYS A 287 -17.21 6.09 4.23
C LYS A 287 -17.66 6.98 3.08
N SER A 288 -18.85 6.74 2.56
CA SER A 288 -19.54 7.70 1.71
C SER A 288 -20.37 8.64 2.59
N VAL A 289 -20.11 9.94 2.49
CA VAL A 289 -20.78 10.99 3.28
C VAL A 289 -21.20 12.09 2.34
N ASP A 290 -22.47 12.44 2.30
CA ASP A 290 -23.01 13.55 1.51
C ASP A 290 -22.54 13.56 0.04
N GLY A 291 -22.41 12.37 -0.57
CA GLY A 291 -22.03 12.20 -1.98
C GLY A 291 -20.52 12.26 -2.28
N HIS A 292 -19.67 12.35 -1.28
CA HIS A 292 -18.21 12.25 -1.42
C HIS A 292 -17.61 11.14 -0.55
N VAL A 293 -16.36 10.78 -0.83
CA VAL A 293 -15.59 9.87 0.02
C VAL A 293 -15.03 10.65 1.20
N ARG A 294 -15.22 10.11 2.39
CA ARG A 294 -14.47 10.48 3.59
C ARG A 294 -13.59 9.32 3.99
N MET A 295 -12.28 9.53 3.92
CA MET A 295 -11.28 8.61 4.45
C MET A 295 -11.38 8.55 5.98
N ASP A 296 -10.58 7.73 6.63
CA ASP A 296 -10.37 7.73 8.07
C ASP A 296 -8.95 7.22 8.33
N VAL A 297 -7.96 8.03 7.93
CA VAL A 297 -6.55 7.68 8.13
C VAL A 297 -6.23 7.49 9.61
N GLY A 298 -6.89 8.27 10.48
CA GLY A 298 -6.75 8.12 11.93
C GLY A 298 -7.13 6.73 12.44
N HIS A 299 -8.09 6.04 11.79
CA HIS A 299 -8.41 4.65 12.13
C HIS A 299 -7.25 3.70 11.84
N GLN A 300 -6.65 3.84 10.66
CA GLN A 300 -5.47 3.06 10.25
C GLN A 300 -4.29 3.32 11.19
N LEU A 301 -4.01 4.59 11.51
CA LEU A 301 -2.91 4.98 12.38
C LEU A 301 -3.09 4.51 13.83
N ARG A 302 -4.32 4.46 14.35
CA ARG A 302 -4.59 3.89 15.69
C ARG A 302 -4.26 2.39 15.75
N ALA A 303 -4.54 1.65 14.68
CA ALA A 303 -4.17 0.23 14.60
C ALA A 303 -2.64 0.07 14.53
N MET A 304 -1.94 0.92 13.78
CA MET A 304 -0.46 0.95 13.75
C MET A 304 0.11 1.25 15.14
N ASP A 305 -0.35 2.32 15.79
CA ASP A 305 0.14 2.77 17.09
C ASP A 305 -0.07 1.70 18.17
N LEU A 306 -1.25 1.06 18.21
CA LEU A 306 -1.52 -0.01 19.17
C LEU A 306 -0.62 -1.22 18.95
N GLY A 307 -0.49 -1.69 17.69
CA GLY A 307 0.40 -2.81 17.36
C GLY A 307 1.87 -2.50 17.71
N MET A 308 2.36 -1.31 17.38
CA MET A 308 3.72 -0.88 17.71
C MET A 308 3.94 -0.78 19.23
N ARG A 309 2.97 -0.27 19.99
CA ARG A 309 3.05 -0.24 21.47
C ARG A 309 3.05 -1.63 22.09
N ILE A 310 2.31 -2.57 21.50
CA ILE A 310 2.34 -3.97 21.96
C ILE A 310 3.73 -4.54 21.76
N VAL A 311 4.32 -4.40 20.57
CA VAL A 311 5.69 -4.88 20.29
C VAL A 311 6.70 -4.23 21.23
N ALA A 312 6.62 -2.91 21.42
CA ALA A 312 7.50 -2.17 22.34
C ALA A 312 7.41 -2.62 23.81
N SER A 313 6.28 -3.23 24.21
CA SER A 313 6.08 -3.73 25.57
C SER A 313 6.80 -5.05 25.88
N TYR A 314 7.33 -5.74 24.85
CA TYR A 314 8.09 -6.98 24.99
C TYR A 314 9.58 -6.69 24.83
N PRO A 315 10.41 -6.84 25.88
CA PRO A 315 11.86 -6.65 25.79
C PRO A 315 12.52 -7.54 24.72
N GLU A 316 11.97 -8.73 24.50
CA GLU A 316 12.42 -9.71 23.51
C GLU A 316 12.21 -9.24 22.08
N TRP A 317 11.14 -8.45 21.83
CA TRP A 317 10.65 -8.13 20.49
C TRP A 317 10.76 -6.66 20.09
N LYS A 318 11.08 -5.74 21.01
CA LYS A 318 11.12 -4.28 20.72
C LYS A 318 12.06 -3.89 19.58
N ASP A 319 13.13 -4.64 19.36
CA ASP A 319 14.12 -4.42 18.31
C ASP A 319 13.87 -5.30 17.08
N THR A 320 12.85 -6.18 17.11
CA THR A 320 12.45 -7.00 15.98
C THR A 320 11.73 -6.15 14.95
N PRO A 321 12.12 -6.20 13.66
CA PRO A 321 11.49 -5.41 12.63
C PRO A 321 9.98 -5.68 12.51
N ILE A 322 9.20 -4.62 12.30
CA ILE A 322 7.76 -4.70 12.02
C ILE A 322 7.54 -4.53 10.52
N ILE A 323 6.76 -5.41 9.91
CA ILE A 323 6.18 -5.26 8.58
C ILE A 323 4.68 -5.10 8.74
N LEU A 324 4.13 -3.97 8.29
CA LEU A 324 2.69 -3.79 8.18
C LEU A 324 2.22 -4.61 6.97
N GLY A 325 1.75 -5.85 7.21
CA GLY A 325 1.55 -6.89 6.19
C GLY A 325 0.47 -6.56 5.16
N GLU A 326 -0.50 -5.70 5.52
CA GLU A 326 -1.43 -5.01 4.61
C GLU A 326 -1.77 -3.64 5.21
N SER A 327 -1.20 -2.59 4.65
CA SER A 327 -1.36 -1.21 5.14
C SER A 327 -2.17 -0.37 4.15
N ASP A 328 -3.49 -0.43 4.27
CA ASP A 328 -4.39 0.15 3.26
C ASP A 328 -5.54 0.97 3.87
N PRO A 329 -6.17 1.84 3.07
CA PRO A 329 -7.34 2.58 3.52
C PRO A 329 -8.54 1.72 3.94
N GLU A 330 -8.63 0.44 3.51
CA GLU A 330 -9.69 -0.51 3.90
C GLU A 330 -9.31 -1.97 3.57
N GLY A 331 -10.10 -2.94 4.04
CA GLY A 331 -9.77 -4.37 4.01
C GLY A 331 -10.09 -5.12 2.71
N CYS A 332 -10.75 -4.51 1.70
CA CYS A 332 -11.22 -5.28 0.54
C CYS A 332 -10.85 -4.64 -0.80
N ALA A 333 -9.72 -5.04 -1.40
CA ALA A 333 -9.25 -4.51 -2.68
C ALA A 333 -10.27 -4.68 -3.83
N ALA A 334 -11.02 -5.78 -3.82
CA ALA A 334 -11.99 -6.14 -4.87
C ALA A 334 -13.42 -5.62 -4.64
N CYS A 335 -13.72 -5.03 -3.48
CA CYS A 335 -15.06 -4.50 -3.20
C CYS A 335 -15.31 -3.19 -3.93
N LYS A 336 -16.54 -3.00 -4.40
CA LYS A 336 -17.02 -1.76 -5.02
C LYS A 336 -17.96 -1.03 -4.07
N GLY A 337 -18.21 0.24 -4.34
CA GLY A 337 -19.13 1.06 -3.56
C GLY A 337 -18.69 2.52 -3.52
N ALA A 338 -19.60 3.42 -3.16
CA ALA A 338 -19.35 4.86 -3.14
C ALA A 338 -18.17 5.25 -2.21
N GLN A 339 -18.02 4.56 -1.09
CA GLN A 339 -16.91 4.74 -0.14
C GLN A 339 -15.53 4.43 -0.75
N ASN A 340 -15.49 3.69 -1.85
CA ASN A 340 -14.27 3.27 -2.54
C ASN A 340 -13.93 4.16 -3.77
N GLY A 341 -14.66 5.27 -3.97
CA GLY A 341 -14.47 6.19 -5.08
C GLY A 341 -13.08 6.83 -5.15
N TYR A 342 -12.35 6.87 -4.05
CA TYR A 342 -10.97 7.38 -3.96
C TYR A 342 -9.94 6.61 -4.82
N ARG A 343 -10.20 5.33 -5.16
CA ARG A 343 -9.22 4.37 -5.67
C ARG A 343 -8.68 4.65 -7.07
N ASN A 344 -9.43 5.38 -7.88
CA ASN A 344 -9.00 5.69 -9.25
C ASN A 344 -8.29 7.04 -9.35
N GLY A 345 -8.53 7.95 -8.40
CA GLY A 345 -8.05 9.32 -8.40
C GLY A 345 -6.79 9.55 -7.56
N PRO A 346 -6.38 10.82 -7.38
CA PRO A 346 -5.18 11.18 -6.64
C PRO A 346 -5.31 10.95 -5.13
N LEU A 347 -6.53 10.92 -4.57
CA LEU A 347 -6.78 10.71 -3.14
C LEU A 347 -6.15 9.40 -2.63
N TYR A 348 -6.15 8.32 -3.44
CA TYR A 348 -5.47 7.09 -3.04
C TYR A 348 -3.96 7.30 -2.90
N GLY A 349 -3.34 7.98 -3.87
CA GLY A 349 -1.89 8.23 -3.83
C GLY A 349 -1.48 9.09 -2.64
N VAL A 350 -2.21 10.18 -2.37
CA VAL A 350 -1.89 11.07 -1.25
C VAL A 350 -2.14 10.40 0.10
N SER A 351 -3.16 9.54 0.22
CA SER A 351 -3.41 8.77 1.46
C SER A 351 -2.29 7.77 1.75
N VAL A 352 -1.67 7.20 0.71
CA VAL A 352 -0.48 6.34 0.86
C VAL A 352 0.72 7.17 1.35
N ALA A 353 0.95 8.37 0.79
CA ALA A 353 2.03 9.26 1.22
C ALA A 353 1.88 9.63 2.71
N GLU A 354 0.69 10.07 3.11
CA GLU A 354 0.34 10.42 4.48
C GLU A 354 0.54 9.22 5.43
N ALA A 355 -0.09 8.08 5.14
CA ALA A 355 -0.02 6.91 6.00
C ALA A 355 1.41 6.37 6.16
N THR A 356 2.24 6.43 5.11
CA THR A 356 3.64 6.00 5.15
C THR A 356 4.48 6.91 6.05
N ALA A 357 4.34 8.24 5.90
CA ALA A 357 5.06 9.21 6.72
C ALA A 357 4.67 9.09 8.20
N ARG A 358 3.37 8.94 8.48
CA ARG A 358 2.86 8.77 9.85
C ARG A 358 3.25 7.43 10.47
N ALA A 359 3.35 6.35 9.69
CA ALA A 359 3.85 5.06 10.18
C ALA A 359 5.30 5.17 10.68
N GLU A 360 6.16 5.89 9.96
CA GLU A 360 7.54 6.16 10.40
C GLU A 360 7.59 7.03 11.67
N GLU A 361 6.74 8.05 11.77
CA GLU A 361 6.62 8.89 12.96
C GLU A 361 6.19 8.07 14.18
N LEU A 362 5.18 7.20 14.03
CA LEU A 362 4.69 6.30 15.09
C LEU A 362 5.75 5.28 15.51
N ALA A 363 6.52 4.72 14.57
CA ALA A 363 7.60 3.79 14.88
C ALA A 363 8.69 4.47 15.72
N ARG A 364 9.12 5.67 15.32
CA ARG A 364 10.09 6.46 16.11
C ARG A 364 9.55 6.81 17.50
N ARG A 365 8.28 7.22 17.59
CA ARG A 365 7.60 7.56 18.85
C ARG A 365 7.57 6.37 19.83
N ASN A 366 7.27 5.18 19.31
CA ASN A 366 7.17 3.96 20.11
C ASN A 366 8.52 3.26 20.32
N GLY A 367 9.60 3.72 19.71
CA GLY A 367 10.93 3.15 19.84
C GLY A 367 11.04 1.73 19.26
N VAL A 368 10.33 1.46 18.16
CA VAL A 368 10.36 0.18 17.43
C VAL A 368 10.91 0.35 16.02
N VAL A 369 11.27 -0.76 15.38
CA VAL A 369 11.85 -0.78 14.04
C VAL A 369 10.77 -1.08 13.00
N LEU A 370 10.40 -0.09 12.19
CA LEU A 370 9.54 -0.32 11.02
C LEU A 370 10.41 -0.73 9.83
N GLN A 371 10.21 -1.93 9.30
CA GLN A 371 10.90 -2.42 8.11
C GLN A 371 10.15 -2.10 6.83
N GLY A 372 8.82 -2.21 6.83
CA GLY A 372 8.03 -1.98 5.64
C GLY A 372 6.54 -1.92 5.88
N ALA A 373 5.82 -1.47 4.85
CA ALA A 373 4.37 -1.46 4.78
C ALA A 373 3.95 -1.99 3.41
N VAL A 374 3.18 -3.07 3.40
CA VAL A 374 2.66 -3.68 2.19
C VAL A 374 1.42 -2.91 1.74
N THR A 375 1.47 -2.39 0.53
CA THR A 375 0.27 -1.90 -0.16
C THR A 375 -0.40 -3.08 -0.85
N TRP A 376 -1.59 -3.47 -0.36
CA TRP A 376 -2.35 -4.59 -0.90
C TRP A 376 -3.12 -4.15 -2.14
N ALA A 377 -2.37 -3.93 -3.22
CA ALA A 377 -2.86 -3.50 -4.52
C ALA A 377 -1.92 -3.99 -5.61
N PHE A 378 -2.50 -4.62 -6.63
CA PHE A 378 -1.74 -5.08 -7.79
C PHE A 378 -2.46 -4.67 -9.08
N GLU A 379 -3.10 -5.60 -9.78
CA GLU A 379 -3.98 -5.36 -10.92
C GLU A 379 -5.04 -6.47 -10.99
N PHE A 380 -6.15 -6.23 -11.69
CA PHE A 380 -7.19 -7.23 -11.88
C PHE A 380 -7.38 -7.51 -13.37
N GLU A 381 -7.07 -8.74 -13.78
CA GLU A 381 -7.26 -9.17 -15.15
C GLU A 381 -8.76 -9.27 -15.52
N GLU A 382 -9.06 -9.01 -16.79
CA GLU A 382 -10.39 -9.16 -17.38
C GLU A 382 -11.51 -8.33 -16.71
N GLN A 383 -11.12 -7.27 -16.00
CA GLN A 383 -12.07 -6.30 -15.45
C GLN A 383 -12.17 -5.05 -16.33
N PRO A 384 -13.30 -4.33 -16.31
CA PRO A 384 -13.40 -3.04 -16.98
C PRO A 384 -12.38 -2.05 -16.43
N VAL A 385 -11.77 -1.24 -17.29
CA VAL A 385 -10.79 -0.24 -16.86
C VAL A 385 -11.42 0.76 -15.88
N PHE A 386 -10.70 1.13 -14.85
CA PHE A 386 -11.18 2.01 -13.77
C PHE A 386 -12.47 1.55 -13.09
N ALA A 387 -12.69 0.23 -13.00
CA ALA A 387 -13.88 -0.35 -12.38
C ALA A 387 -14.05 -0.04 -10.87
N GLY A 388 -13.07 0.63 -10.26
CA GLY A 388 -13.10 1.03 -8.84
C GLY A 388 -12.48 0.03 -7.89
N PHE A 389 -11.67 -0.89 -8.40
CA PHE A 389 -10.84 -1.76 -7.57
C PHE A 389 -9.64 -1.01 -6.99
N ARG A 390 -9.14 -1.47 -5.86
CA ARG A 390 -7.87 -1.00 -5.31
C ARG A 390 -6.72 -1.73 -6.03
N GLU A 391 -6.16 -1.07 -7.00
CA GLU A 391 -5.10 -1.55 -7.88
C GLU A 391 -4.11 -0.42 -8.20
N LEU A 392 -2.87 -0.76 -8.53
CA LEU A 392 -1.82 0.18 -8.92
C LEU A 392 -1.95 0.60 -10.38
N ALA A 393 -2.45 -0.29 -11.20
CA ALA A 393 -2.70 -0.08 -12.61
C ALA A 393 -3.94 -0.88 -13.03
N THR A 394 -4.67 -0.38 -14.01
CA THR A 394 -5.84 -1.02 -14.56
C THR A 394 -5.53 -1.58 -15.96
N GLY A 395 -6.00 -2.77 -16.26
CA GLY A 395 -5.72 -3.46 -17.51
C GLY A 395 -6.93 -3.60 -18.43
N GLY A 396 -6.67 -3.87 -19.70
CA GLY A 396 -7.70 -4.20 -20.68
C GLY A 396 -7.13 -4.70 -22.00
N LYS A 397 -8.00 -5.15 -22.89
CA LYS A 397 -7.62 -5.66 -24.21
C LYS A 397 -8.29 -4.85 -25.32
N ALA A 398 -7.53 -4.53 -26.37
CA ALA A 398 -8.06 -4.00 -27.63
C ALA A 398 -7.27 -4.61 -28.79
N ASP A 399 -7.95 -4.99 -29.86
CA ASP A 399 -7.35 -5.60 -31.06
C ASP A 399 -6.41 -6.79 -30.75
N GLY A 400 -6.74 -7.59 -29.72
CA GLY A 400 -5.95 -8.76 -29.28
C GLY A 400 -4.70 -8.41 -28.46
N VAL A 401 -4.44 -7.13 -28.17
CA VAL A 401 -3.30 -6.64 -27.39
C VAL A 401 -3.76 -6.29 -25.98
N SER A 402 -2.97 -6.70 -24.98
CA SER A 402 -3.18 -6.30 -23.57
C SER A 402 -2.53 -4.94 -23.32
N TYR A 403 -3.26 -4.05 -22.68
CA TYR A 403 -2.83 -2.71 -22.28
C TYR A 403 -2.91 -2.57 -20.78
N LEU A 404 -1.85 -2.02 -20.18
CA LEU A 404 -1.81 -1.65 -18.78
C LEU A 404 -1.70 -0.13 -18.67
N VAL A 405 -2.56 0.48 -17.86
CA VAL A 405 -2.65 1.92 -17.61
C VAL A 405 -2.41 2.18 -16.13
N ASP A 406 -1.36 2.92 -15.82
CA ASP A 406 -1.00 3.24 -14.44
C ASP A 406 -2.03 4.19 -13.82
N LYS A 407 -2.42 3.91 -12.59
CA LYS A 407 -3.24 4.83 -11.78
C LYS A 407 -2.36 5.89 -11.11
N PRO A 408 -2.93 7.03 -10.66
CA PRO A 408 -2.18 8.10 -9.99
C PRO A 408 -1.32 7.62 -8.82
N VAL A 409 -1.79 6.65 -8.05
CA VAL A 409 -1.05 6.06 -6.91
C VAL A 409 0.31 5.48 -7.33
N LEU A 410 0.42 4.85 -8.50
CA LEU A 410 1.70 4.32 -8.98
C LEU A 410 2.71 5.44 -9.29
N ASN A 411 2.23 6.63 -9.68
CA ASN A 411 3.08 7.80 -9.85
C ASN A 411 3.57 8.36 -8.50
N VAL A 412 2.75 8.28 -7.44
CA VAL A 412 3.21 8.62 -6.08
C VAL A 412 4.31 7.66 -5.64
N PHE A 413 4.19 6.36 -5.89
CA PHE A 413 5.29 5.40 -5.63
C PHE A 413 6.54 5.71 -6.46
N ARG A 414 6.42 6.20 -7.70
CA ARG A 414 7.57 6.68 -8.47
C ARG A 414 8.26 7.88 -7.81
N MET A 415 7.48 8.82 -7.28
CA MET A 415 8.04 9.95 -6.53
C MET A 415 8.75 9.46 -5.26
N MET A 416 8.13 8.55 -4.49
CA MET A 416 8.77 7.92 -3.33
C MET A 416 10.06 7.18 -3.71
N GLY A 417 10.08 6.53 -4.88
CA GLY A 417 11.26 5.85 -5.41
C GLY A 417 12.39 6.76 -5.90
N MET A 418 12.10 8.03 -6.11
CA MET A 418 13.11 9.06 -6.41
C MET A 418 13.84 9.55 -5.16
N LEU A 419 13.22 9.41 -3.98
CA LEU A 419 13.85 9.70 -2.71
C LEU A 419 14.98 8.69 -2.46
N GLY A 420 16.09 9.19 -1.90
CA GLY A 420 17.23 8.31 -1.61
C GLY A 420 18.42 9.05 -0.99
N GLY A 421 19.43 8.30 -0.57
CA GLY A 421 20.58 8.86 0.13
C GLY A 421 20.26 9.21 1.59
N GLN A 422 20.55 10.41 2.02
CA GLN A 422 20.39 10.84 3.42
C GLN A 422 19.03 11.49 3.65
N MET A 423 18.36 11.10 4.74
CA MET A 423 17.13 11.72 5.24
C MET A 423 17.44 13.10 5.81
N LEU A 424 16.62 14.08 5.50
CA LEU A 424 16.77 15.45 5.95
C LEU A 424 15.69 15.83 6.97
N PRO A 425 16.02 16.67 7.98
CA PRO A 425 15.00 17.27 8.83
C PRO A 425 14.06 18.16 8.01
N VAL A 426 12.77 17.98 8.26
CA VAL A 426 11.70 18.80 7.67
C VAL A 426 10.80 19.34 8.78
N THR A 427 10.35 20.57 8.64
CA THR A 427 9.28 21.15 9.45
C THR A 427 8.25 21.83 8.56
N SER A 428 6.98 21.62 8.83
CA SER A 428 5.88 22.28 8.12
C SER A 428 4.94 22.98 9.09
N SER A 429 4.59 24.24 8.81
CA SER A 429 3.57 24.96 9.57
C SER A 429 2.14 24.48 9.25
N GLY A 430 1.98 23.64 8.22
CA GLY A 430 0.73 23.01 7.83
C GLY A 430 0.58 21.57 8.29
N ALA A 431 1.64 20.99 8.91
CA ALA A 431 1.58 19.64 9.44
C ALA A 431 0.72 19.57 10.71
N LEU A 432 -0.19 18.59 10.77
CA LEU A 432 -0.98 18.32 11.95
C LEU A 432 -0.20 17.48 12.97
N PRO A 433 -0.35 17.75 14.28
CA PRO A 433 0.23 16.88 15.30
C PRO A 433 -0.32 15.45 15.19
N VAL A 434 0.54 14.43 15.28
CA VAL A 434 0.11 13.03 15.17
C VAL A 434 -0.97 12.65 16.18
N ASP A 435 -0.94 13.20 17.39
CA ASP A 435 -1.98 12.97 18.41
C ASP A 435 -3.35 13.52 17.99
N GLU A 436 -3.40 14.61 17.23
CA GLU A 436 -4.62 15.14 16.66
C GLU A 436 -5.15 14.20 15.56
N VAL A 437 -4.28 13.76 14.64
CA VAL A 437 -4.67 12.83 13.59
C VAL A 437 -5.13 11.48 14.17
N LEU A 438 -4.47 10.96 15.20
CA LEU A 438 -4.91 9.75 15.90
C LEU A 438 -6.30 9.91 16.52
N ARG A 439 -6.62 11.07 17.06
CA ARG A 439 -7.89 11.32 17.76
C ARG A 439 -9.03 11.64 16.80
N GLU A 440 -8.79 12.51 15.81
CA GLU A 440 -9.83 13.15 14.99
C GLU A 440 -9.73 12.84 13.50
N SER A 441 -8.65 12.16 13.08
CA SER A 441 -8.27 12.02 11.67
C SER A 441 -8.03 13.40 11.02
N VAL A 442 -7.87 13.50 9.70
CA VAL A 442 -7.61 14.78 9.02
C VAL A 442 -8.93 15.35 8.48
N ARG A 443 -9.69 16.03 9.33
CA ARG A 443 -11.07 16.49 9.03
C ARG A 443 -11.28 17.99 9.12
N GLY A 444 -10.42 18.71 9.78
CA GLY A 444 -10.48 20.16 9.94
C GLY A 444 -9.66 20.88 8.87
N MET A 445 -8.46 21.24 9.23
CA MET A 445 -7.46 21.73 8.27
C MET A 445 -6.84 20.53 7.52
N PRO A 446 -6.38 20.72 6.27
CA PRO A 446 -5.59 19.70 5.61
C PRO A 446 -4.25 19.49 6.33
N ASP A 447 -3.70 18.30 6.21
CA ASP A 447 -2.32 18.01 6.59
C ASP A 447 -1.42 18.30 5.39
N VAL A 448 -0.64 19.36 5.48
CA VAL A 448 0.30 19.76 4.44
C VAL A 448 1.70 19.57 4.99
N ASP A 449 2.34 18.51 4.60
CA ASP A 449 3.66 18.14 5.13
C ASP A 449 4.60 17.65 4.02
N ALA A 450 5.82 17.29 4.37
CA ALA A 450 6.82 16.87 3.42
C ALA A 450 7.84 15.88 4.00
N VAL A 451 8.46 15.13 3.12
CA VAL A 451 9.67 14.34 3.38
C VAL A 451 10.77 14.81 2.42
N ALA A 452 12.01 14.89 2.90
CA ALA A 452 13.13 15.32 2.08
C ALA A 452 14.35 14.41 2.22
N THR A 453 15.08 14.27 1.11
CA THR A 453 16.31 13.48 1.06
C THR A 453 17.41 14.20 0.27
N ARG A 454 18.66 13.84 0.57
CA ARG A 454 19.84 14.35 -0.14
C ARG A 454 20.62 13.21 -0.76
N GLY A 455 20.68 13.19 -2.08
CA GLY A 455 21.59 12.38 -2.86
C GLY A 455 22.95 13.07 -3.07
N GLU A 456 23.77 12.50 -3.97
CA GLU A 456 25.12 13.03 -4.22
C GLU A 456 25.11 14.45 -4.79
N ARG A 457 24.23 14.74 -5.75
CA ARG A 457 24.13 16.03 -6.45
C ARG A 457 22.70 16.55 -6.57
N HIS A 458 21.83 16.18 -5.65
CA HIS A 458 20.45 16.63 -5.64
C HIS A 458 19.85 16.58 -4.24
N ILE A 459 18.82 17.38 -4.05
CA ILE A 459 17.90 17.30 -2.92
C ILE A 459 16.51 17.07 -3.50
N ASP A 460 15.80 16.08 -2.98
CA ASP A 460 14.41 15.81 -3.31
C ASP A 460 13.53 16.15 -2.11
N VAL A 461 12.46 16.90 -2.37
CA VAL A 461 11.44 17.26 -1.38
C VAL A 461 10.09 16.80 -1.92
N MET A 462 9.49 15.80 -1.31
CA MET A 462 8.15 15.34 -1.65
C MET A 462 7.15 15.93 -0.66
N LEU A 463 6.21 16.72 -1.17
CA LEU A 463 5.17 17.43 -0.41
C LEU A 463 3.81 16.80 -0.73
N TRP A 464 2.90 16.83 0.24
CA TRP A 464 1.50 16.46 0.04
C TRP A 464 0.54 17.41 0.73
N ASN A 465 -0.71 17.44 0.21
CA ASN A 465 -1.82 18.19 0.79
C ASN A 465 -2.98 17.21 0.97
N TYR A 466 -3.01 16.56 2.12
CA TYR A 466 -3.98 15.52 2.44
C TYR A 466 -5.17 16.03 3.25
N HIS A 467 -6.35 15.49 2.97
CA HIS A 467 -7.55 15.65 3.79
C HIS A 467 -8.44 14.42 3.63
N ASP A 468 -9.12 14.01 4.70
CA ASP A 468 -10.02 12.84 4.65
C ASP A 468 -11.18 13.01 3.65
N ASP A 469 -11.73 14.21 3.54
CA ASP A 469 -12.87 14.49 2.65
C ASP A 469 -12.40 14.81 1.22
N ASP A 470 -12.94 14.05 0.25
CA ASP A 470 -12.72 14.26 -1.18
C ASP A 470 -13.66 15.36 -1.70
N ILE A 471 -13.41 16.58 -1.28
CA ILE A 471 -14.17 17.78 -1.66
C ILE A 471 -13.23 18.89 -2.11
N ALA A 472 -13.73 19.75 -3.00
CA ALA A 472 -12.99 20.93 -3.44
C ALA A 472 -12.64 21.85 -2.27
N ALA A 473 -11.42 22.37 -2.28
CA ALA A 473 -10.90 23.29 -1.27
C ALA A 473 -9.96 24.33 -1.89
N PRO A 474 -9.64 25.41 -1.18
CA PRO A 474 -8.60 26.34 -1.61
C PRO A 474 -7.25 25.63 -1.81
N VAL A 475 -6.51 26.10 -2.80
CA VAL A 475 -5.13 25.64 -3.07
C VAL A 475 -4.24 26.06 -1.92
N ALA A 476 -3.40 25.15 -1.45
CA ALA A 476 -2.36 25.48 -0.47
C ALA A 476 -1.25 26.29 -1.15
N GLU A 477 -0.95 27.48 -0.61
CA GLU A 477 0.22 28.27 -0.98
C GLU A 477 1.36 27.91 -0.03
N ILE A 478 2.48 27.42 -0.57
CA ILE A 478 3.60 26.88 0.19
C ILE A 478 4.86 27.68 -0.11
N ALA A 479 5.49 28.19 0.93
CA ALA A 479 6.85 28.70 0.88
C ALA A 479 7.80 27.57 1.30
N LEU A 480 8.54 27.02 0.35
CA LEU A 480 9.53 25.98 0.58
C LEU A 480 10.90 26.64 0.72
N ASP A 481 11.48 26.55 1.90
CA ASP A 481 12.83 27.01 2.23
C ASP A 481 13.76 25.80 2.43
N VAL A 482 14.89 25.78 1.73
CA VAL A 482 15.87 24.69 1.81
C VAL A 482 17.24 25.28 2.13
N ASP A 483 17.77 24.95 3.31
CA ASP A 483 19.11 25.33 3.76
C ASP A 483 20.13 24.24 3.39
N GLY A 484 21.39 24.61 3.17
CA GLY A 484 22.48 23.70 2.80
C GLY A 484 22.50 23.33 1.30
N VAL A 485 21.83 24.11 0.45
CA VAL A 485 21.91 23.98 -1.02
C VAL A 485 23.18 24.67 -1.51
N PRO A 486 24.03 24.03 -2.35
CA PRO A 486 25.25 24.66 -2.85
C PRO A 486 24.99 25.99 -3.55
N THR A 487 25.85 27.00 -3.25
CA THR A 487 25.80 28.30 -3.89
C THR A 487 26.09 28.19 -5.39
N GLY A 488 25.31 28.86 -6.20
CA GLY A 488 25.44 28.84 -7.66
C GLY A 488 24.14 28.63 -8.39
N LYS A 489 24.23 28.06 -9.58
CA LYS A 489 23.06 27.71 -10.40
C LYS A 489 22.57 26.31 -10.01
N VAL A 490 21.30 26.20 -9.66
CA VAL A 490 20.60 24.96 -9.33
C VAL A 490 19.44 24.77 -10.30
N HIS A 491 19.32 23.57 -10.84
CA HIS A 491 18.20 23.17 -11.68
C HIS A 491 17.05 22.67 -10.80
N VAL A 492 15.84 23.16 -11.07
CA VAL A 492 14.60 22.78 -10.36
C VAL A 492 13.71 22.01 -11.32
N GLU A 493 13.28 20.82 -10.93
CA GLU A 493 12.23 20.08 -11.59
C GLU A 493 11.08 19.84 -10.60
N ARG A 494 9.84 20.01 -11.06
CA ARG A 494 8.63 19.75 -10.27
C ARG A 494 7.80 18.66 -10.93
N PHE A 495 7.62 17.56 -10.22
CA PHE A 495 6.73 16.47 -10.60
C PHE A 495 5.43 16.62 -9.83
N LEU A 496 4.30 16.34 -10.46
CA LEU A 496 2.99 16.60 -9.85
C LEU A 496 2.00 15.46 -10.15
N VAL A 497 1.32 15.02 -9.10
CA VAL A 497 0.13 14.15 -9.17
C VAL A 497 -1.03 14.88 -8.53
N ASP A 498 -2.06 15.20 -9.31
CA ASP A 498 -3.27 15.85 -8.84
C ASP A 498 -4.48 15.48 -9.74
N ALA A 499 -5.57 16.23 -9.66
CA ALA A 499 -6.75 16.02 -10.48
C ALA A 499 -6.49 16.17 -11.99
N GLN A 500 -5.42 16.86 -12.40
CA GLN A 500 -5.13 17.20 -13.80
C GLN A 500 -3.85 16.56 -14.33
N HIS A 501 -2.83 16.37 -13.48
CA HIS A 501 -1.50 15.94 -13.86
C HIS A 501 -1.22 14.50 -13.42
N SER A 502 -0.50 13.75 -14.25
CA SER A 502 -0.11 12.35 -14.02
C SER A 502 -1.30 11.43 -13.69
N ASN A 503 -2.47 11.70 -14.32
CA ASN A 503 -3.77 11.16 -13.94
C ASN A 503 -4.56 10.66 -15.15
N ALA A 504 -4.41 9.37 -15.46
CA ALA A 504 -5.15 8.73 -16.54
C ALA A 504 -6.66 8.62 -16.25
N TYR A 505 -7.08 8.62 -14.99
CA TYR A 505 -8.50 8.55 -14.63
C TYR A 505 -9.27 9.79 -15.09
N SER A 506 -8.73 10.97 -14.86
CA SER A 506 -9.34 12.22 -15.37
C SER A 506 -9.40 12.26 -16.89
N GLU A 507 -8.41 11.69 -17.60
CA GLU A 507 -8.45 11.58 -19.05
C GLU A 507 -9.51 10.57 -19.51
N TRP A 508 -9.65 9.43 -18.80
CA TRP A 508 -10.70 8.45 -19.06
C TRP A 508 -12.11 9.06 -18.92
N GLN A 509 -12.32 9.85 -17.86
CA GLN A 509 -13.58 10.60 -17.67
C GLN A 509 -13.85 11.59 -18.81
N ARG A 510 -12.82 12.34 -19.24
CA ARG A 510 -12.95 13.27 -20.40
C ARG A 510 -13.30 12.56 -21.71
N MET A 511 -12.96 11.30 -21.85
CA MET A 511 -13.33 10.47 -23.01
C MET A 511 -14.72 9.86 -22.89
N GLY A 512 -15.51 10.21 -21.88
CA GLY A 512 -16.85 9.66 -21.63
C GLY A 512 -16.85 8.31 -20.94
N SER A 513 -15.81 7.99 -20.19
CA SER A 513 -15.69 6.81 -19.35
C SER A 513 -15.91 5.48 -20.10
N PRO A 514 -15.23 5.20 -21.21
CA PRO A 514 -15.44 3.99 -21.98
C PRO A 514 -15.07 2.75 -21.15
N GLU A 515 -15.99 1.81 -21.01
CA GLU A 515 -15.76 0.54 -20.29
C GLU A 515 -14.71 -0.33 -21.00
N HIS A 516 -14.74 -0.31 -22.36
CA HIS A 516 -13.80 -1.01 -23.22
C HIS A 516 -13.11 -0.02 -24.16
N PRO A 517 -11.99 0.61 -23.74
CA PRO A 517 -11.29 1.57 -24.59
C PRO A 517 -10.73 0.91 -25.87
N THR A 518 -10.77 1.65 -26.97
CA THR A 518 -10.08 1.28 -28.20
C THR A 518 -8.56 1.40 -28.04
N THR A 519 -7.80 0.80 -28.95
CA THR A 519 -6.32 0.94 -29.02
C THR A 519 -5.88 2.40 -28.94
N GLN A 520 -6.54 3.31 -29.69
CA GLN A 520 -6.21 4.74 -29.67
C GLN A 520 -6.50 5.38 -28.30
N GLN A 521 -7.60 5.01 -27.65
CA GLN A 521 -7.93 5.47 -26.31
C GLN A 521 -6.93 4.95 -25.26
N PHE A 522 -6.54 3.66 -25.33
CA PHE A 522 -5.48 3.13 -24.45
C PHE A 522 -4.16 3.88 -24.61
N MET A 523 -3.73 4.18 -25.83
CA MET A 523 -2.51 4.97 -26.06
C MET A 523 -2.61 6.39 -25.47
N LYS A 524 -3.80 6.98 -25.45
CA LYS A 524 -4.05 8.30 -24.85
C LYS A 524 -4.02 8.20 -23.32
N LEU A 525 -4.65 7.17 -22.74
CA LEU A 525 -4.60 6.88 -21.30
C LEU A 525 -3.17 6.64 -20.81
N GLN A 526 -2.40 5.82 -21.53
CA GLN A 526 -1.00 5.55 -21.18
C GLN A 526 -0.11 6.79 -21.23
N ARG A 527 -0.43 7.78 -22.07
CA ARG A 527 0.27 9.07 -22.08
C ARG A 527 -0.09 9.90 -20.85
N ALA A 528 -1.38 9.99 -20.52
CA ALA A 528 -1.86 10.73 -19.35
C ALA A 528 -1.44 10.08 -18.01
N ALA A 529 -1.13 8.78 -18.04
CA ALA A 529 -0.65 8.01 -16.90
C ALA A 529 0.82 8.25 -16.54
N LYS A 530 1.60 8.92 -17.39
CA LYS A 530 3.03 9.15 -17.12
C LYS A 530 3.20 10.20 -16.03
N LEU A 531 4.20 9.99 -15.17
CA LEU A 531 4.60 11.01 -14.21
C LEU A 531 5.08 12.26 -14.97
N GLU A 532 4.43 13.38 -14.73
CA GLU A 532 4.62 14.63 -15.47
C GLU A 532 5.56 15.58 -14.72
N ILE A 533 6.50 16.18 -15.46
CA ILE A 533 7.27 17.32 -14.98
C ILE A 533 6.52 18.57 -15.41
N VAL A 534 5.89 19.24 -14.46
CA VAL A 534 5.06 20.43 -14.72
C VAL A 534 5.85 21.73 -14.80
N ASP A 535 7.08 21.72 -14.28
CA ASP A 535 7.98 22.88 -14.36
C ASP A 535 9.45 22.46 -14.40
N ARG A 536 10.23 23.17 -15.20
CA ARG A 536 11.69 23.13 -15.21
C ARG A 536 12.20 24.56 -15.22
N SER A 537 12.97 24.90 -14.21
CA SER A 537 13.53 26.23 -14.07
C SER A 537 14.94 26.19 -13.48
N ASP A 538 15.61 27.34 -13.54
CA ASP A 538 16.90 27.53 -12.91
C ASP A 538 16.76 28.52 -11.75
N LEU A 539 17.37 28.18 -10.62
CA LEU A 539 17.42 29.02 -9.43
C LEU A 539 18.86 29.45 -9.15
N ALA A 540 19.08 30.74 -8.94
CA ALA A 540 20.34 31.26 -8.45
C ALA A 540 20.36 31.18 -6.91
N VAL A 541 21.16 30.28 -6.35
CA VAL A 541 21.31 30.09 -4.92
C VAL A 541 22.43 30.93 -4.38
N SER A 542 22.15 31.68 -3.31
CA SER A 542 23.13 32.46 -2.56
C SER A 542 23.05 32.13 -1.06
N ALA A 543 24.17 32.23 -0.38
CA ALA A 543 24.26 31.92 1.05
C ALA A 543 23.73 30.49 1.42
N GLU A 544 23.88 29.52 0.51
CA GLU A 544 23.46 28.13 0.69
C GLU A 544 21.95 27.96 1.00
N HIS A 545 21.13 28.92 0.58
CA HIS A 545 19.69 28.95 0.83
C HIS A 545 18.91 29.04 -0.48
N ALA A 546 17.93 28.17 -0.65
CA ALA A 546 16.97 28.17 -1.76
C ALA A 546 15.56 28.38 -1.22
N SER A 547 14.80 29.30 -1.85
CA SER A 547 13.39 29.53 -1.52
C SER A 547 12.53 29.44 -2.77
N LEU A 548 11.42 28.73 -2.68
CA LEU A 548 10.47 28.49 -3.76
C LEU A 548 9.03 28.75 -3.28
N ASN A 549 8.24 29.42 -4.11
CA ASN A 549 6.79 29.53 -3.89
C ASN A 549 6.06 28.49 -4.72
N LEU A 550 5.28 27.64 -4.07
CA LEU A 550 4.59 26.52 -4.67
C LEU A 550 3.08 26.63 -4.43
N LYS A 551 2.31 26.00 -5.29
CA LYS A 551 0.86 25.82 -5.13
C LYS A 551 0.53 24.34 -5.23
N LEU A 552 -0.22 23.82 -4.25
CA LEU A 552 -0.59 22.41 -4.20
C LEU A 552 -2.08 22.28 -3.89
N GLU A 553 -2.83 21.73 -4.84
CA GLU A 553 -4.25 21.45 -4.66
C GLU A 553 -4.46 20.41 -3.55
N ARG A 554 -5.66 20.42 -2.95
CA ARG A 554 -6.08 19.34 -2.05
C ARG A 554 -5.97 18.00 -2.78
N GLN A 555 -5.51 16.96 -2.08
CA GLN A 555 -5.21 15.61 -2.59
C GLN A 555 -4.04 15.58 -3.61
N GLY A 556 -3.28 16.65 -3.72
CA GLY A 556 -2.09 16.70 -4.55
C GLY A 556 -0.83 16.18 -3.86
N VAL A 557 0.07 15.59 -4.66
CA VAL A 557 1.44 15.22 -4.25
C VAL A 557 2.42 15.85 -5.25
N MET A 558 3.41 16.56 -4.74
CA MET A 558 4.45 17.19 -5.54
C MET A 558 5.84 16.73 -5.10
N LEU A 559 6.70 16.42 -6.05
CA LEU A 559 8.13 16.24 -5.76
C LEU A 559 8.91 17.38 -6.42
N VAL A 560 9.70 18.08 -5.63
CA VAL A 560 10.63 19.12 -6.07
C VAL A 560 12.04 18.55 -6.00
N ARG A 561 12.72 18.48 -7.13
CA ARG A 561 14.13 18.11 -7.23
C ARG A 561 14.99 19.34 -7.46
N LEU A 562 15.93 19.59 -6.59
CA LEU A 562 16.99 20.59 -6.73
C LEU A 562 18.29 19.86 -7.11
N SER A 563 18.89 20.16 -8.27
CA SER A 563 20.12 19.48 -8.73
C SER A 563 21.17 20.45 -9.22
N TRP A 564 22.49 20.09 -9.07
CA TRP A 564 23.64 20.93 -9.42
C TRP A 564 24.82 20.15 -9.99
#